data_dc87a3fd941927119055fde631eee73b
#
_entry.id   dc87a3fd941927119055fde631eee73b
#
_cell.length_a   1.000
_cell.length_b   1.000
_cell.length_c   1.000
_cell.angle_alpha   90.00
_cell.angle_beta   90.00
_cell.angle_gamma   90.00
#
_symmetry.space_group_name_H-M   'P 1'
#
loop_
_entity.id
_entity.type
_entity.pdbx_description
1 polymer ?
#
loop_
_entity_poly.entity_id
_entity_poly.type
_entity_poly.pdbx_seq_one_letter_code
_entity_poly.pdbx_strand_id
1 'polypeptide(L)'
;LNYYLLANWPEEYQDDAQSRFINERAHGNIQKDGTYSVVPRMFGGLCTANDLRAIADVSDKYKVPEMKDTGGHRIDLFGVQKEDLPAVWKDLSDAGFVSGHAYGKAMRTVKTCAGKTWCRFGTQNSTGLGVKLEELTWGSWMPHKFKLAVSGCPRNCAEATIKDFGVVCVDSGYELHVGGNGGIKVRVTDLLCNVETEQQVLEYCGAFIQKYREEAHYLERTAPW
;
A
#
# COMPACT_ATOMS: atom_id res chain seq x y z
N LEU A 1 6.36 2.56 -15.80
CA LEU A 1 4.92 2.46 -15.43
C LEU A 1 4.51 3.57 -14.46
N ASN A 2 5.29 3.83 -13.39
CA ASN A 2 4.99 4.88 -12.41
C ASN A 2 4.89 6.28 -13.03
N TYR A 3 5.78 6.60 -13.97
CA TYR A 3 5.76 7.90 -14.67
C TYR A 3 4.51 8.05 -15.53
N TYR A 4 4.10 6.98 -16.22
CA TYR A 4 2.90 6.98 -17.06
C TYR A 4 1.61 7.10 -16.23
N LEU A 5 1.59 6.46 -15.06
CA LEU A 5 0.47 6.52 -14.13
C LEU A 5 0.33 7.89 -13.45
N LEU A 6 1.43 8.65 -13.29
CA LEU A 6 1.42 9.99 -12.72
C LEU A 6 1.07 11.07 -13.77
N ALA A 7 1.48 10.87 -15.03
CA ALA A 7 1.31 11.86 -16.10
C ALA A 7 -0.13 11.97 -16.65
N ASN A 8 -0.94 10.96 -16.47
CA ASN A 8 -2.30 10.88 -17.04
C ASN A 8 -3.41 11.02 -15.99
N TRP A 9 -3.16 11.76 -14.91
CA TRP A 9 -4.21 12.10 -13.96
C TRP A 9 -5.16 13.10 -14.61
N PRO A 10 -6.49 12.86 -14.64
CA PRO A 10 -7.44 13.76 -15.26
C PRO A 10 -7.34 15.17 -14.71
N GLU A 11 -7.33 16.20 -15.57
CA GLU A 11 -7.21 17.62 -15.17
C GLU A 11 -8.30 18.03 -14.17
N GLU A 12 -9.49 17.48 -14.27
CA GLU A 12 -10.61 17.70 -13.37
C GLU A 12 -10.31 17.34 -11.89
N TYR A 13 -9.30 16.49 -11.64
CA TYR A 13 -8.85 16.14 -10.29
C TYR A 13 -7.65 16.98 -9.82
N GLN A 14 -7.09 17.81 -10.69
CA GLN A 14 -5.88 18.58 -10.37
C GLN A 14 -6.18 19.91 -9.67
N ASP A 15 -7.39 20.45 -9.82
CA ASP A 15 -7.67 21.85 -9.48
C ASP A 15 -8.80 22.09 -8.46
N ASP A 16 -9.21 21.08 -7.72
CA ASP A 16 -10.17 21.24 -6.63
C ASP A 16 -9.52 22.02 -5.47
N ALA A 17 -10.11 23.17 -5.13
CA ALA A 17 -9.65 24.02 -4.01
C ALA A 17 -9.62 23.24 -2.68
N GLN A 18 -10.48 22.24 -2.50
CA GLN A 18 -10.47 21.36 -1.34
C GLN A 18 -9.27 20.41 -1.32
N SER A 19 -8.69 20.10 -2.48
CA SER A 19 -7.52 19.24 -2.59
C SER A 19 -6.24 19.86 -2.00
N ARG A 20 -6.22 21.17 -1.75
CA ARG A 20 -5.06 21.88 -1.16
C ARG A 20 -4.76 21.48 0.28
N PHE A 21 -5.72 20.91 0.98
CA PHE A 21 -5.63 20.52 2.39
C PHE A 21 -5.63 19.01 2.61
N ILE A 22 -5.45 18.22 1.55
CA ILE A 22 -5.41 16.78 1.67
C ILE A 22 -3.98 16.26 1.88
N ASN A 23 -3.89 15.10 2.51
CA ASN A 23 -2.63 14.45 2.88
C ASN A 23 -1.65 14.30 1.71
N GLU A 24 -2.16 14.06 0.50
CA GLU A 24 -1.37 13.85 -0.70
C GLU A 24 -0.49 15.04 -1.06
N ARG A 25 -0.98 16.26 -0.85
CA ARG A 25 -0.20 17.47 -1.13
C ARG A 25 0.78 17.82 -0.02
N ALA A 26 0.46 17.42 1.21
CA ALA A 26 1.37 17.60 2.33
C ALA A 26 2.48 16.54 2.36
N HIS A 27 2.39 15.49 1.56
CA HIS A 27 3.27 14.32 1.59
C HIS A 27 3.39 13.68 2.98
N GLY A 28 2.48 14.03 3.89
CA GLY A 28 2.39 13.53 5.24
C GLY A 28 0.93 13.43 5.68
N ASN A 29 0.60 12.48 6.55
CA ASN A 29 -0.76 12.35 7.03
C ASN A 29 -1.02 13.36 8.13
N ILE A 30 -1.94 14.29 7.91
CA ILE A 30 -2.36 15.29 8.90
C ILE A 30 -3.12 14.58 10.01
N GLN A 31 -2.70 14.78 11.26
CA GLN A 31 -3.31 14.21 12.45
C GLN A 31 -4.30 15.18 13.10
N LYS A 32 -5.12 14.67 14.02
CA LYS A 32 -6.19 15.42 14.67
C LYS A 32 -5.70 16.64 15.46
N ASP A 33 -4.50 16.54 16.02
CA ASP A 33 -3.85 17.59 16.82
C ASP A 33 -3.04 18.60 15.99
N GLY A 34 -3.04 18.45 14.67
CA GLY A 34 -2.30 19.30 13.73
C GLY A 34 -0.87 18.84 13.46
N THR A 35 -0.40 17.80 14.13
CA THR A 35 0.88 17.14 13.81
C THR A 35 0.73 16.22 12.59
N TYR A 36 1.79 15.53 12.25
CA TYR A 36 1.82 14.64 11.09
C TYR A 36 2.25 13.22 11.48
N SER A 37 1.75 12.22 10.76
CA SER A 37 2.38 10.91 10.78
C SER A 37 3.24 10.70 9.54
N VAL A 38 4.42 10.12 9.75
CA VAL A 38 5.33 9.70 8.69
C VAL A 38 5.38 8.17 8.66
N VAL A 39 5.34 7.61 7.47
CA VAL A 39 5.29 6.16 7.26
C VAL A 39 6.41 5.74 6.33
N PRO A 40 7.55 5.28 6.86
CA PRO A 40 8.59 4.65 6.05
C PRO A 40 7.99 3.44 5.34
N ARG A 41 8.26 3.32 4.04
CA ARG A 41 7.74 2.20 3.27
C ARG A 41 8.56 0.94 3.53
N MET A 42 7.87 -0.12 3.92
CA MET A 42 8.41 -1.46 4.07
C MET A 42 7.74 -2.36 3.03
N PHE A 43 8.43 -2.61 1.92
CA PHE A 43 7.88 -3.37 0.79
C PHE A 43 7.44 -4.77 1.21
N GLY A 44 6.19 -5.10 0.97
CA GLY A 44 5.58 -6.36 1.41
C GLY A 44 5.54 -6.57 2.93
N GLY A 45 5.84 -5.53 3.73
CA GLY A 45 5.96 -5.61 5.19
C GLY A 45 7.28 -6.19 5.67
N LEU A 46 8.29 -6.35 4.80
CA LEU A 46 9.61 -6.87 5.19
C LEU A 46 10.48 -5.75 5.78
N CYS A 47 11.24 -6.09 6.80
CA CYS A 47 12.25 -5.21 7.37
C CYS A 47 13.41 -6.02 7.94
N THR A 48 14.58 -5.40 8.00
CA THR A 48 15.78 -5.92 8.66
C THR A 48 15.93 -5.32 10.06
N ALA A 49 16.83 -5.87 10.86
CA ALA A 49 17.18 -5.28 12.13
C ALA A 49 17.80 -3.87 11.98
N ASN A 50 18.50 -3.60 10.86
CA ASN A 50 19.06 -2.28 10.59
C ASN A 50 17.96 -1.27 10.23
N ASP A 51 16.94 -1.69 9.49
CA ASP A 51 15.77 -0.85 9.20
C ASP A 51 15.07 -0.42 10.50
N LEU A 52 14.86 -1.35 11.42
CA LEU A 52 14.26 -1.04 12.72
C LEU A 52 15.12 -0.09 13.56
N ARG A 53 16.45 -0.23 13.54
CA ARG A 53 17.35 0.71 14.22
C ARG A 53 17.27 2.10 13.59
N ALA A 54 17.31 2.20 12.27
CA ALA A 54 17.21 3.47 11.58
C ALA A 54 15.88 4.20 11.88
N ILE A 55 14.76 3.47 11.93
CA ILE A 55 13.47 4.04 12.34
C ILE A 55 13.52 4.53 13.78
N ALA A 56 14.12 3.76 14.69
CA ALA A 56 14.28 4.15 16.10
C ALA A 56 15.17 5.39 16.24
N ASP A 57 16.32 5.43 15.57
CA ASP A 57 17.26 6.55 15.60
C ASP A 57 16.61 7.85 15.08
N VAL A 58 15.84 7.77 13.98
CA VAL A 58 15.07 8.91 13.46
C VAL A 58 14.01 9.35 14.46
N SER A 59 13.31 8.41 15.08
CA SER A 59 12.27 8.70 16.06
C SER A 59 12.83 9.39 17.30
N ASP A 60 13.97 8.94 17.81
CA ASP A 60 14.67 9.56 18.94
C ASP A 60 15.16 10.98 18.59
N LYS A 61 15.78 11.14 17.41
CA LYS A 61 16.31 12.41 16.93
C LYS A 61 15.25 13.50 16.86
N TYR A 62 14.06 13.18 16.35
CA TYR A 62 12.94 14.12 16.18
C TYR A 62 11.92 14.04 17.31
N LYS A 63 12.23 13.32 18.40
CA LYS A 63 11.37 13.18 19.58
C LYS A 63 9.96 12.75 19.24
N VAL A 64 9.84 11.79 18.31
CA VAL A 64 8.56 11.21 17.91
C VAL A 64 7.90 10.57 19.13
N PRO A 65 6.71 11.05 19.56
CA PRO A 65 6.14 10.62 20.84
C PRO A 65 5.63 9.18 20.81
N GLU A 66 5.25 8.66 19.65
CA GLU A 66 4.70 7.31 19.53
C GLU A 66 4.99 6.70 18.14
N MET A 67 5.38 5.43 18.14
CA MET A 67 5.45 4.59 16.94
C MET A 67 4.45 3.46 17.06
N LYS A 68 3.82 3.11 15.94
CA LYS A 68 2.84 2.02 15.92
C LYS A 68 3.03 1.10 14.72
N ASP A 69 3.17 -0.20 15.01
CA ASP A 69 2.94 -1.23 14.00
C ASP A 69 1.45 -1.31 13.67
N THR A 70 1.10 -1.16 12.41
CA THR A 70 -0.29 -1.09 11.95
C THR A 70 -0.65 -2.31 11.12
N GLY A 71 -1.95 -2.64 11.07
CA GLY A 71 -2.46 -3.77 10.31
C GLY A 71 -2.22 -3.70 8.79
N GLY A 72 -1.62 -2.62 8.30
CA GLY A 72 -1.17 -2.47 6.92
C GLY A 72 0.29 -2.86 6.69
N HIS A 73 0.93 -3.54 7.63
CA HIS A 73 2.36 -3.89 7.58
C HIS A 73 3.27 -2.66 7.45
N ARG A 74 3.04 -1.68 8.31
CA ARG A 74 3.79 -0.43 8.35
C ARG A 74 4.01 0.00 9.78
N ILE A 75 5.13 0.67 10.02
CA ILE A 75 5.38 1.39 11.24
C ILE A 75 5.04 2.87 10.97
N ASP A 76 4.05 3.39 11.67
CA ASP A 76 3.65 4.79 11.60
C ASP A 76 4.34 5.56 12.73
N LEU A 77 5.03 6.66 12.40
CA LEU A 77 5.62 7.60 13.34
C LEU A 77 4.62 8.73 13.57
N PHE A 78 4.04 8.81 14.76
CA PHE A 78 3.03 9.81 15.11
C PHE A 78 3.61 11.04 15.79
N GLY A 79 2.97 12.19 15.62
CA GLY A 79 3.30 13.43 16.31
C GLY A 79 4.48 14.19 15.74
N VAL A 80 4.87 13.92 14.49
CA VAL A 80 5.93 14.66 13.80
C VAL A 80 5.49 16.10 13.56
N GLN A 81 6.34 17.08 13.90
CA GLN A 81 6.06 18.48 13.66
C GLN A 81 6.19 18.81 12.18
N LYS A 82 5.42 19.76 11.69
CA LYS A 82 5.42 20.17 10.28
C LYS A 82 6.82 20.59 9.81
N GLU A 83 7.52 21.32 10.63
CA GLU A 83 8.83 21.88 10.37
C GLU A 83 9.91 20.79 10.23
N ASP A 84 9.72 19.65 10.91
CA ASP A 84 10.65 18.53 10.91
C ASP A 84 10.46 17.61 9.70
N LEU A 85 9.31 17.64 9.02
CA LEU A 85 8.99 16.71 7.93
C LEU A 85 10.08 16.56 6.88
N PRO A 86 10.66 17.67 6.31
CA PRO A 86 11.69 17.52 5.29
C PRO A 86 12.95 16.82 5.80
N ALA A 87 13.33 17.09 7.06
CA ALA A 87 14.50 16.49 7.68
C ALA A 87 14.27 15.01 8.03
N VAL A 88 13.09 14.67 8.55
CA VAL A 88 12.67 13.28 8.80
C VAL A 88 12.68 12.47 7.50
N TRP A 89 12.11 13.00 6.41
CA TRP A 89 12.13 12.32 5.11
C TRP A 89 13.55 12.13 4.58
N LYS A 90 14.40 13.14 4.74
CA LYS A 90 15.80 13.04 4.33
C LYS A 90 16.53 11.93 5.10
N ASP A 91 16.44 11.92 6.41
CA ASP A 91 17.13 10.91 7.23
C ASP A 91 16.62 9.49 6.93
N LEU A 92 15.32 9.32 6.74
CA LEU A 92 14.74 8.04 6.32
C LEU A 92 15.23 7.62 4.93
N SER A 93 15.32 8.58 3.99
CA SER A 93 15.82 8.31 2.65
C SER A 93 17.30 7.95 2.65
N ASP A 94 18.12 8.64 3.45
CA ASP A 94 19.55 8.33 3.64
C ASP A 94 19.75 6.93 4.25
N ALA A 95 18.79 6.46 5.06
CA ALA A 95 18.76 5.10 5.59
C ALA A 95 18.18 4.05 4.60
N GLY A 96 17.80 4.46 3.39
CA GLY A 96 17.29 3.58 2.34
C GLY A 96 15.77 3.41 2.30
N PHE A 97 15.00 4.13 3.12
CA PHE A 97 13.55 4.07 3.06
C PHE A 97 12.97 4.99 1.98
N VAL A 98 11.92 4.53 1.34
CA VAL A 98 11.01 5.42 0.63
C VAL A 98 10.07 6.06 1.63
N SER A 99 10.05 7.40 1.69
CA SER A 99 9.18 8.18 2.55
C SER A 99 8.60 9.39 1.80
N GLY A 100 7.91 10.30 2.48
CA GLY A 100 7.32 11.48 1.83
C GLY A 100 6.12 11.13 0.95
N HIS A 101 5.47 9.99 1.20
CA HIS A 101 4.27 9.56 0.50
C HIS A 101 3.14 9.35 1.53
N ALA A 102 2.13 10.21 1.47
CA ALA A 102 1.00 10.15 2.39
C ALA A 102 -0.01 9.07 2.01
N TYR A 103 -0.87 8.74 2.97
CA TYR A 103 -2.12 8.05 2.68
C TYR A 103 -3.03 8.93 1.82
N GLY A 104 -4.20 8.44 1.49
CA GLY A 104 -5.17 9.18 0.72
C GLY A 104 -5.64 8.33 -0.46
N LYS A 105 -5.78 8.95 -1.60
CA LYS A 105 -6.19 8.32 -2.85
C LYS A 105 -5.00 7.72 -3.59
N ALA A 106 -4.29 6.82 -2.91
CA ALA A 106 -3.07 6.22 -3.44
C ALA A 106 -3.02 4.71 -3.17
N MET A 107 -2.11 4.07 -3.87
CA MET A 107 -1.76 2.68 -3.63
C MET A 107 -1.18 2.52 -2.22
N ARG A 108 -1.72 1.56 -1.47
CA ARG A 108 -1.26 1.22 -0.11
C ARG A 108 -0.16 0.18 -0.16
N THR A 109 0.52 -0.02 0.96
CA THR A 109 1.45 -1.14 1.15
C THR A 109 0.77 -2.45 0.82
N VAL A 110 1.44 -3.34 0.12
CA VAL A 110 0.93 -4.68 -0.18
C VAL A 110 1.06 -5.55 1.06
N LYS A 111 -0.06 -6.00 1.60
CA LYS A 111 -0.05 -6.91 2.75
C LYS A 111 0.32 -8.31 2.30
N THR A 112 1.28 -8.93 2.98
CA THR A 112 1.71 -10.31 2.71
C THR A 112 1.56 -11.18 3.95
N CYS A 113 1.76 -12.47 3.84
CA CYS A 113 1.94 -13.37 4.97
C CYS A 113 3.32 -14.04 4.88
N ALA A 114 3.68 -14.87 5.84
CA ALA A 114 5.00 -15.52 5.90
C ALA A 114 5.37 -16.34 4.65
N GLY A 115 4.38 -16.77 3.86
CA GLY A 115 4.58 -17.42 2.57
C GLY A 115 5.28 -18.77 2.65
N LYS A 116 5.63 -19.31 1.48
CA LYS A 116 6.22 -20.65 1.32
C LYS A 116 7.52 -20.86 2.10
N THR A 117 8.31 -19.80 2.24
CA THR A 117 9.64 -19.90 2.88
C THR A 117 9.55 -20.23 4.38
N TRP A 118 8.57 -19.65 5.08
CA TRP A 118 8.50 -19.70 6.54
C TRP A 118 7.26 -20.41 7.08
N CYS A 119 6.21 -20.55 6.26
CA CYS A 119 4.96 -21.17 6.69
C CYS A 119 4.81 -22.55 6.08
N ARG A 120 4.62 -23.57 6.92
CA ARG A 120 4.40 -24.98 6.48
C ARG A 120 3.19 -25.17 5.56
N PHE A 121 2.27 -24.21 5.53
CA PHE A 121 1.07 -24.24 4.70
C PHE A 121 1.20 -23.39 3.44
N GLY A 122 2.31 -22.64 3.30
CA GLY A 122 2.52 -21.77 2.15
C GLY A 122 2.72 -22.59 0.87
N THR A 123 1.92 -22.29 -0.15
CA THR A 123 2.00 -22.95 -1.47
C THR A 123 2.98 -22.19 -2.38
N GLN A 124 2.97 -20.85 -2.33
CA GLN A 124 3.79 -19.99 -3.17
C GLN A 124 4.53 -18.90 -2.34
N ASN A 125 5.47 -18.19 -2.97
CA ASN A 125 6.22 -17.09 -2.36
C ASN A 125 5.39 -15.79 -2.31
N SER A 126 4.50 -15.68 -1.31
CA SER A 126 3.65 -14.50 -1.17
C SER A 126 4.41 -13.22 -0.85
N THR A 127 5.50 -13.29 -0.09
CA THR A 127 6.33 -12.11 0.24
C THR A 127 7.04 -11.57 -0.98
N GLY A 128 7.70 -12.43 -1.76
CA GLY A 128 8.40 -12.01 -2.98
C GLY A 128 7.45 -11.42 -4.03
N LEU A 129 6.29 -12.04 -4.23
CA LEU A 129 5.26 -11.51 -5.13
C LEU A 129 4.69 -10.18 -4.62
N GLY A 130 4.45 -10.07 -3.31
CA GLY A 130 3.95 -8.82 -2.70
C GLY A 130 4.93 -7.66 -2.87
N VAL A 131 6.23 -7.90 -2.70
CA VAL A 131 7.29 -6.90 -2.97
C VAL A 131 7.25 -6.46 -4.43
N LYS A 132 7.23 -7.39 -5.39
CA LYS A 132 7.15 -7.07 -6.83
C LYS A 132 5.91 -6.24 -7.18
N LEU A 133 4.75 -6.61 -6.64
CA LEU A 133 3.50 -5.85 -6.83
C LEU A 133 3.61 -4.44 -6.25
N GLU A 134 4.23 -4.29 -5.10
CA GLU A 134 4.40 -2.99 -4.45
C GLU A 134 5.41 -2.12 -5.20
N GLU A 135 6.55 -2.67 -5.63
CA GLU A 135 7.55 -1.97 -6.45
C GLU A 135 6.95 -1.49 -7.78
N LEU A 136 6.06 -2.29 -8.37
CA LEU A 136 5.37 -1.93 -9.62
C LEU A 136 4.37 -0.78 -9.42
N THR A 137 3.72 -0.70 -8.26
CA THR A 137 2.50 0.11 -8.10
C THR A 137 2.61 1.24 -7.08
N TRP A 138 3.63 1.27 -6.22
CA TRP A 138 3.76 2.31 -5.19
C TRP A 138 3.82 3.71 -5.81
N GLY A 139 3.32 4.70 -5.08
CA GLY A 139 3.25 6.09 -5.56
C GLY A 139 2.16 6.37 -6.59
N SER A 140 1.43 5.35 -7.05
CA SER A 140 0.36 5.54 -8.03
C SER A 140 -0.89 6.14 -7.39
N TRP A 141 -1.41 7.20 -8.01
CA TRP A 141 -2.69 7.80 -7.64
C TRP A 141 -3.86 7.00 -8.19
N MET A 142 -4.92 6.92 -7.38
CA MET A 142 -6.12 6.16 -7.68
C MET A 142 -7.36 7.04 -7.48
N PRO A 143 -8.51 6.73 -8.07
CA PRO A 143 -9.77 7.41 -7.78
C PRO A 143 -10.09 7.46 -6.28
N HIS A 144 -9.75 6.39 -5.56
CA HIS A 144 -9.75 6.32 -4.09
C HIS A 144 -8.59 5.45 -3.61
N LYS A 145 -8.41 5.29 -2.28
CA LYS A 145 -7.41 4.39 -1.70
C LYS A 145 -7.55 2.98 -2.29
N PHE A 146 -6.44 2.38 -2.64
CA PHE A 146 -6.39 1.04 -3.23
C PHE A 146 -5.51 0.13 -2.36
N LYS A 147 -6.02 -1.02 -1.99
CA LYS A 147 -5.35 -1.98 -1.12
C LYS A 147 -5.10 -3.29 -1.83
N LEU A 148 -3.88 -3.81 -1.72
CA LEU A 148 -3.50 -5.14 -2.21
C LEU A 148 -3.12 -6.05 -1.05
N ALA A 149 -3.27 -7.35 -1.29
CA ALA A 149 -2.67 -8.37 -0.44
C ALA A 149 -2.36 -9.64 -1.21
N VAL A 150 -1.34 -10.36 -0.73
CA VAL A 150 -0.95 -11.68 -1.23
C VAL A 150 -0.95 -12.67 -0.06
N SER A 151 -1.89 -13.58 -0.05
CA SER A 151 -1.97 -14.69 0.90
C SER A 151 -1.26 -15.92 0.34
N GLY A 152 -0.30 -16.45 1.07
CA GLY A 152 0.54 -17.59 0.63
C GLY A 152 -0.16 -18.95 0.57
N CYS A 153 -1.43 -19.02 0.93
CA CYS A 153 -2.29 -20.21 0.81
C CYS A 153 -3.77 -19.82 1.02
N PRO A 154 -4.73 -20.73 0.78
CA PRO A 154 -6.17 -20.48 0.97
C PRO A 154 -6.61 -20.10 2.40
N ARG A 155 -5.74 -20.20 3.42
CA ARG A 155 -6.04 -19.71 4.79
C ARG A 155 -6.17 -18.18 4.87
N ASN A 156 -5.77 -17.47 3.83
CA ASN A 156 -6.02 -16.04 3.67
C ASN A 156 -5.49 -15.14 4.80
N CYS A 157 -4.35 -15.48 5.39
CA CYS A 157 -3.78 -14.73 6.52
C CYS A 157 -3.45 -13.25 6.20
N ALA A 158 -3.19 -12.91 4.93
CA ALA A 158 -3.01 -11.54 4.49
C ALA A 158 -4.33 -10.81 4.16
N GLU A 159 -5.48 -11.47 4.37
CA GLU A 159 -6.82 -10.91 4.12
C GLU A 159 -7.04 -10.50 2.65
N ALA A 160 -6.51 -11.29 1.71
CA ALA A 160 -6.61 -11.02 0.28
C ALA A 160 -8.07 -10.87 -0.19
N THR A 161 -8.98 -11.67 0.37
CA THR A 161 -10.39 -11.73 -0.03
C THR A 161 -11.26 -10.57 0.47
N ILE A 162 -10.65 -9.53 1.06
CA ILE A 162 -11.33 -8.26 1.40
C ILE A 162 -10.53 -7.03 0.91
N LYS A 163 -9.70 -7.21 -0.11
CA LYS A 163 -8.90 -6.13 -0.70
C LYS A 163 -9.48 -5.66 -2.04
N ASP A 164 -9.03 -4.51 -2.50
CA ASP A 164 -9.38 -4.00 -3.83
C ASP A 164 -8.88 -4.95 -4.92
N PHE A 165 -7.63 -5.46 -4.75
CA PHE A 165 -7.08 -6.56 -5.51
C PHE A 165 -6.36 -7.52 -4.55
N GLY A 166 -6.76 -8.78 -4.54
CA GLY A 166 -6.22 -9.82 -3.69
C GLY A 166 -5.67 -10.98 -4.47
N VAL A 167 -4.59 -11.56 -3.98
CA VAL A 167 -3.99 -12.77 -4.55
C VAL A 167 -3.99 -13.85 -3.48
N VAL A 168 -4.57 -15.00 -3.79
CA VAL A 168 -4.51 -16.19 -2.95
C VAL A 168 -3.67 -17.24 -3.68
N CYS A 169 -2.55 -17.62 -3.07
CA CYS A 169 -1.68 -18.66 -3.59
C CYS A 169 -2.32 -20.03 -3.40
N VAL A 170 -2.29 -20.84 -4.45
CA VAL A 170 -2.76 -22.23 -4.48
C VAL A 170 -1.68 -23.14 -5.06
N ASP A 171 -1.84 -24.45 -4.98
CA ASP A 171 -0.83 -25.39 -5.50
C ASP A 171 -0.62 -25.26 -7.01
N SER A 172 -1.71 -24.96 -7.75
CA SER A 172 -1.68 -24.75 -9.21
C SER A 172 -1.27 -23.35 -9.67
N GLY A 173 -0.97 -22.42 -8.73
CA GLY A 173 -0.65 -21.03 -9.08
C GLY A 173 -1.31 -20.01 -8.16
N TYR A 174 -2.19 -19.17 -8.70
CA TYR A 174 -2.76 -18.02 -8.00
C TYR A 174 -4.23 -17.80 -8.38
N GLU A 175 -5.06 -17.55 -7.37
CA GLU A 175 -6.41 -17.02 -7.54
C GLU A 175 -6.37 -15.50 -7.43
N LEU A 176 -6.90 -14.80 -8.42
CA LEU A 176 -7.00 -13.35 -8.44
C LEU A 176 -8.39 -12.91 -8.01
N HIS A 177 -8.46 -12.07 -7.01
CA HIS A 177 -9.68 -11.60 -6.36
C HIS A 177 -9.79 -10.08 -6.47
N VAL A 178 -11.00 -9.54 -6.72
CA VAL A 178 -11.22 -8.10 -6.94
C VAL A 178 -12.46 -7.58 -6.21
N GLY A 179 -12.51 -6.26 -5.99
CA GLY A 179 -13.71 -5.58 -5.52
C GLY A 179 -14.05 -5.80 -4.05
N GLY A 180 -13.08 -6.19 -3.21
CA GLY A 180 -13.29 -6.34 -1.78
C GLY A 180 -13.24 -5.02 -1.00
N ASN A 181 -13.83 -5.03 0.18
CA ASN A 181 -13.76 -3.92 1.11
C ASN A 181 -13.74 -4.40 2.57
N GLY A 182 -12.67 -4.08 3.29
CA GLY A 182 -12.55 -4.26 4.74
C GLY A 182 -12.85 -2.98 5.53
N GLY A 183 -13.79 -2.16 5.08
CA GLY A 183 -14.21 -0.91 5.72
C GLY A 183 -15.57 -1.01 6.40
N ILE A 184 -16.28 0.12 6.54
CA ILE A 184 -17.59 0.20 7.20
C ILE A 184 -18.61 -0.78 6.58
N LYS A 185 -18.63 -0.87 5.24
CA LYS A 185 -19.41 -1.88 4.53
C LYS A 185 -18.44 -2.98 4.08
N VAL A 186 -18.41 -4.07 4.82
CA VAL A 186 -17.56 -5.22 4.48
C VAL A 186 -18.11 -5.90 3.22
N ARG A 187 -17.21 -6.16 2.27
CA ARG A 187 -17.49 -6.92 1.07
C ARG A 187 -16.36 -7.93 0.84
N VAL A 188 -16.73 -9.18 0.64
CA VAL A 188 -15.83 -10.22 0.14
C VAL A 188 -15.60 -9.98 -1.35
N THR A 189 -14.41 -10.25 -1.82
CA THR A 189 -14.03 -10.12 -3.23
C THR A 189 -14.78 -11.12 -4.11
N ASP A 190 -14.90 -10.78 -5.40
CA ASP A 190 -15.21 -11.75 -6.45
C ASP A 190 -13.92 -12.38 -6.96
N LEU A 191 -13.98 -13.65 -7.34
CA LEU A 191 -12.91 -14.33 -8.06
C LEU A 191 -12.90 -13.82 -9.50
N LEU A 192 -11.79 -13.19 -9.90
CA LEU A 192 -11.60 -12.72 -11.28
C LEU A 192 -11.19 -13.88 -12.20
N CYS A 193 -10.11 -14.56 -11.86
CA CYS A 193 -9.60 -15.72 -12.60
C CYS A 193 -8.52 -16.46 -11.80
N ASN A 194 -8.09 -17.61 -12.32
CA ASN A 194 -6.92 -18.33 -11.90
C ASN A 194 -5.80 -18.15 -12.91
N VAL A 195 -4.56 -18.01 -12.43
CA VAL A 195 -3.37 -17.91 -13.26
C VAL A 195 -2.24 -18.77 -12.72
N GLU A 196 -1.29 -19.15 -13.56
CA GLU A 196 -0.24 -20.10 -13.21
C GLU A 196 1.06 -19.42 -12.77
N THR A 197 1.33 -18.20 -13.27
CA THR A 197 2.64 -17.55 -13.10
C THR A 197 2.53 -16.19 -12.40
N GLU A 198 3.60 -15.80 -11.69
CA GLU A 198 3.72 -14.46 -11.10
C GLU A 198 3.62 -13.35 -12.16
N GLN A 199 4.14 -13.58 -13.37
CA GLN A 199 4.08 -12.61 -14.45
C GLN A 199 2.63 -12.30 -14.84
N GLN A 200 1.79 -13.32 -14.94
CA GLN A 200 0.35 -13.12 -15.19
C GLN A 200 -0.32 -12.34 -14.05
N VAL A 201 0.04 -12.62 -12.78
CA VAL A 201 -0.47 -11.83 -11.64
C VAL A 201 -0.15 -10.35 -11.81
N LEU A 202 1.09 -10.00 -12.18
CA LEU A 202 1.52 -8.62 -12.37
C LEU A 202 0.76 -7.95 -13.54
N GLU A 203 0.57 -8.65 -14.64
CA GLU A 203 -0.17 -8.17 -15.82
C GLU A 203 -1.64 -7.92 -15.51
N TYR A 204 -2.33 -8.88 -14.89
CA TYR A 204 -3.73 -8.72 -14.50
C TYR A 204 -3.92 -7.62 -13.45
N CYS A 205 -3.01 -7.51 -12.49
CA CYS A 205 -3.04 -6.43 -11.50
C CYS A 205 -2.90 -5.07 -12.18
N GLY A 206 -1.94 -4.91 -13.09
CA GLY A 206 -1.74 -3.69 -13.87
C GLY A 206 -2.97 -3.33 -14.71
N ALA A 207 -3.54 -4.31 -15.42
CA ALA A 207 -4.74 -4.13 -16.24
C ALA A 207 -5.96 -3.73 -15.40
N PHE A 208 -6.18 -4.38 -14.25
CA PHE A 208 -7.27 -4.04 -13.33
C PHE A 208 -7.14 -2.63 -12.77
N ILE A 209 -5.93 -2.25 -12.35
CA ILE A 209 -5.64 -0.90 -11.86
C ILE A 209 -5.91 0.14 -12.95
N GLN A 210 -5.46 -0.11 -14.18
CA GLN A 210 -5.67 0.81 -15.28
C GLN A 210 -7.15 0.98 -15.60
N LYS A 211 -7.89 -0.13 -15.69
CA LYS A 211 -9.34 -0.10 -15.92
C LYS A 211 -10.08 0.67 -14.81
N TYR A 212 -9.76 0.42 -13.55
CA TYR A 212 -10.34 1.14 -12.42
C TYR A 212 -10.06 2.65 -12.49
N ARG A 213 -8.86 3.05 -12.89
CA ARG A 213 -8.50 4.46 -13.04
C ARG A 213 -9.23 5.16 -14.18
N GLU A 214 -9.54 4.44 -15.25
CA GLU A 214 -10.24 4.96 -16.42
C GLU A 214 -11.74 5.07 -16.22
N GLU A 215 -12.35 4.19 -15.45
CA GLU A 215 -13.80 4.06 -15.36
C GLU A 215 -14.42 4.55 -14.05
N ALA A 216 -13.68 4.44 -12.93
CA ALA A 216 -14.22 4.78 -11.62
C ALA A 216 -14.30 6.30 -11.40
N HIS A 217 -15.35 6.73 -10.74
CA HIS A 217 -15.51 8.13 -10.35
C HIS A 217 -14.61 8.52 -9.18
N TYR A 218 -14.35 9.80 -9.06
CA TYR A 218 -13.60 10.34 -7.92
C TYR A 218 -14.23 9.93 -6.58
N LEU A 219 -13.42 9.42 -5.66
CA LEU A 219 -13.79 8.83 -4.36
C LEU A 219 -14.57 7.52 -4.43
N GLU A 220 -14.75 6.94 -5.58
CA GLU A 220 -15.35 5.62 -5.73
C GLU A 220 -14.34 4.51 -5.40
N ARG A 221 -14.76 3.55 -4.58
CA ARG A 221 -13.97 2.35 -4.26
C ARG A 221 -14.25 1.25 -5.28
N THR A 222 -13.33 0.32 -5.42
CA THR A 222 -13.51 -0.84 -6.30
C THR A 222 -14.72 -1.71 -5.95
N ALA A 223 -15.15 -1.71 -4.69
CA ALA A 223 -16.28 -2.50 -4.23
C ALA A 223 -17.65 -2.03 -4.75
N PRO A 224 -17.97 -0.71 -4.80
CA PRO A 224 -19.18 -0.24 -5.49
C PRO A 224 -19.02 -0.15 -7.01
N TRP A 225 -17.83 0.09 -7.54
CA TRP A 225 -17.52 0.12 -8.97
C TRP A 225 -17.64 -1.27 -9.59
#